data_1106b39b5cd4c5b93dec20b323134651
#
_entry.id   1106b39b5cd4c5b93dec20b323134651
#
_cell.length_a   1.000
_cell.length_b   1.000
_cell.length_c   1.000
_cell.angle_alpha   90.00
_cell.angle_beta   90.00
_cell.angle_gamma   90.00
#
_symmetry.space_group_name_H-M   'P 1'
#
loop_
_entity.id
_entity.type
_entity.pdbx_description
1 polymer ?
#
loop_
_entity_poly.entity_id
_entity_poly.type
_entity_poly.pdbx_seq_one_letter_code
_entity_poly.pdbx_strand_id
1 'polypeptide(L)'
;MTKLIIQIPCFNEEKTLLTTLEALPKTVEGISEIQVLVINDGSTDNSAKIAEKWGAKVFNIKPNKGLANAFRSGLQEALNLGADIIVNTDADNQYCADDIAKLVKPILEKKADIVIGARDIFSIREFSPTKKIFQKLGSFVLRLLSSTQVEDAPSGFRAFSKDAAIKINVFDNYTYTMETLLQANAKGLKVVSVPIRVNEQLRESKLVKNIFDYIFKSMKTTIRMFIVYRPFRFFITIAGMLAFLGVIIALRFLYYFIFGNGNGHIQSLILVAILLISAVQMTIIAIIGDLLSINRKIMEDVQTRLKNFELSNNCHKD
;
A
#
# COMPACT_ATOMS: atom_id res chain seq x y z
N MET A 1 22.56 -19.02 -6.95
CA MET A 1 22.63 -18.71 -5.51
C MET A 1 21.54 -17.68 -5.22
N THR A 2 20.76 -17.84 -4.16
CA THR A 2 19.63 -16.92 -3.86
C THR A 2 20.07 -15.89 -2.83
N LYS A 3 20.01 -14.60 -3.19
CA LYS A 3 20.39 -13.49 -2.33
C LYS A 3 19.13 -12.83 -1.72
N LEU A 4 19.10 -12.75 -0.39
CA LEU A 4 18.09 -12.05 0.39
C LEU A 4 18.63 -10.70 0.83
N ILE A 5 17.90 -9.62 0.56
CA ILE A 5 18.16 -8.32 1.16
C ILE A 5 17.03 -7.98 2.12
N ILE A 6 17.41 -7.68 3.37
CA ILE A 6 16.49 -7.18 4.40
C ILE A 6 16.61 -5.66 4.42
N GLN A 7 15.61 -4.95 3.91
CA GLN A 7 15.58 -3.50 3.92
C GLN A 7 14.85 -2.96 5.14
N ILE A 8 15.40 -1.91 5.74
CA ILE A 8 14.89 -1.28 6.96
C ILE A 8 14.80 0.22 6.73
N PRO A 9 13.62 0.77 6.37
CA PRO A 9 13.40 2.22 6.38
C PRO A 9 13.60 2.78 7.80
N CYS A 10 14.42 3.82 7.93
CA CYS A 10 14.85 4.35 9.23
C CYS A 10 14.80 5.88 9.25
N PHE A 11 14.14 6.46 10.26
CA PHE A 11 14.13 7.88 10.53
C PHE A 11 14.09 8.15 12.03
N ASN A 12 15.22 8.59 12.62
CA ASN A 12 15.38 8.89 14.04
C ASN A 12 14.97 7.71 14.95
N GLU A 13 15.64 6.56 14.76
CA GLU A 13 15.38 5.31 15.48
C GLU A 13 16.61 4.82 16.28
N GLU A 14 17.48 5.73 16.74
CA GLU A 14 18.71 5.36 17.47
C GLU A 14 18.48 4.45 18.68
N LYS A 15 17.28 4.52 19.30
CA LYS A 15 16.94 3.75 20.51
C LYS A 15 16.55 2.30 20.23
N THR A 16 16.05 2.00 19.03
CA THR A 16 15.44 0.71 18.69
C THR A 16 16.17 -0.02 17.58
N LEU A 17 16.88 0.72 16.72
CA LEU A 17 17.52 0.17 15.53
C LEU A 17 18.54 -0.93 15.85
N LEU A 18 19.38 -0.75 16.89
CA LEU A 18 20.36 -1.76 17.26
C LEU A 18 19.70 -3.09 17.65
N THR A 19 18.66 -3.03 18.50
CA THR A 19 17.89 -4.21 18.90
C THR A 19 17.25 -4.90 17.70
N THR A 20 16.72 -4.11 16.74
CA THR A 20 16.17 -4.65 15.49
C THR A 20 17.24 -5.38 14.66
N LEU A 21 18.42 -4.77 14.51
CA LEU A 21 19.51 -5.35 13.72
C LEU A 21 20.05 -6.64 14.34
N GLU A 22 20.22 -6.68 15.67
CA GLU A 22 20.71 -7.84 16.41
C GLU A 22 19.74 -9.03 16.36
N ALA A 23 18.42 -8.75 16.26
CA ALA A 23 17.39 -9.77 16.16
C ALA A 23 17.30 -10.42 14.77
N LEU A 24 17.94 -9.85 13.72
CA LEU A 24 17.82 -10.38 12.36
C LEU A 24 18.47 -11.75 12.21
N PRO A 25 17.87 -12.68 11.44
CA PRO A 25 18.41 -13.99 11.21
C PRO A 25 19.72 -13.90 10.41
N LYS A 26 20.74 -14.66 10.84
CA LYS A 26 22.01 -14.79 10.11
C LYS A 26 21.92 -15.80 8.97
N THR A 27 21.00 -16.74 9.04
CA THR A 27 20.74 -17.77 8.03
C THR A 27 19.26 -17.98 7.85
N VAL A 28 18.85 -18.22 6.61
CA VAL A 28 17.48 -18.61 6.25
C VAL A 28 17.57 -19.78 5.28
N GLU A 29 16.76 -20.80 5.50
CA GLU A 29 16.75 -22.01 4.65
C GLU A 29 16.48 -21.65 3.19
N GLY A 30 17.30 -22.14 2.26
CA GLY A 30 17.19 -21.87 0.83
C GLY A 30 17.79 -20.54 0.38
N ILE A 31 18.39 -19.76 1.29
CA ILE A 31 19.10 -18.50 1.00
C ILE A 31 20.60 -18.71 1.12
N SER A 32 21.36 -18.27 0.11
CA SER A 32 22.81 -18.41 0.08
C SER A 32 23.54 -17.20 0.71
N GLU A 33 22.95 -16.02 0.61
CA GLU A 33 23.51 -14.77 1.12
C GLU A 33 22.41 -13.89 1.71
N ILE A 34 22.66 -13.32 2.89
CA ILE A 34 21.79 -12.35 3.53
C ILE A 34 22.55 -11.04 3.68
N GLN A 35 21.98 -9.95 3.18
CA GLN A 35 22.52 -8.61 3.35
C GLN A 35 21.47 -7.69 3.96
N VAL A 36 21.89 -6.85 4.92
CA VAL A 36 21.01 -5.85 5.55
C VAL A 36 21.26 -4.50 4.91
N LEU A 37 20.16 -3.83 4.52
CA LEU A 37 20.16 -2.53 3.89
C LEU A 37 19.29 -1.56 4.72
N VAL A 38 19.92 -0.59 5.38
CA VAL A 38 19.22 0.47 6.14
C VAL A 38 19.04 1.68 5.25
N ILE A 39 17.79 2.11 5.07
CA ILE A 39 17.46 3.31 4.31
C ILE A 39 17.27 4.47 5.28
N ASN A 40 18.31 5.27 5.43
CA ASN A 40 18.29 6.44 6.30
C ASN A 40 17.59 7.61 5.61
N ASP A 41 16.36 7.89 5.99
CA ASP A 41 15.53 8.97 5.42
C ASP A 41 15.79 10.32 6.11
N GLY A 42 17.08 10.72 6.13
CA GLY A 42 17.50 12.02 6.68
C GLY A 42 17.44 12.10 8.19
N SER A 43 17.79 11.03 8.91
CA SER A 43 17.88 11.05 10.37
C SER A 43 18.86 12.12 10.86
N THR A 44 18.52 12.77 11.97
CA THR A 44 19.34 13.77 12.65
C THR A 44 20.03 13.23 13.91
N ASP A 45 19.68 12.00 14.30
CA ASP A 45 20.27 11.26 15.42
C ASP A 45 21.39 10.31 14.97
N ASN A 46 21.82 9.39 15.82
CA ASN A 46 22.90 8.45 15.54
C ASN A 46 22.45 7.20 14.75
N SER A 47 21.22 7.13 14.24
CA SER A 47 20.69 5.93 13.56
C SER A 47 21.60 5.43 12.42
N ALA A 48 22.09 6.33 11.54
CA ALA A 48 22.96 5.95 10.44
C ALA A 48 24.29 5.34 10.93
N LYS A 49 24.93 5.98 11.94
CA LYS A 49 26.18 5.50 12.52
C LYS A 49 26.03 4.14 13.21
N ILE A 50 24.89 3.89 13.87
CA ILE A 50 24.58 2.60 14.50
C ILE A 50 24.50 1.51 13.42
N ALA A 51 23.79 1.77 12.33
CA ALA A 51 23.67 0.82 11.22
C ALA A 51 25.03 0.49 10.57
N GLU A 52 25.85 1.51 10.29
CA GLU A 52 27.19 1.35 9.73
C GLU A 52 28.11 0.55 10.66
N LYS A 53 28.11 0.88 11.97
CA LYS A 53 28.92 0.18 12.97
C LYS A 53 28.51 -1.29 13.12
N TRP A 54 27.23 -1.61 12.96
CA TRP A 54 26.74 -2.99 13.00
C TRP A 54 27.16 -3.80 11.74
N GLY A 55 27.49 -3.12 10.64
CA GLY A 55 27.89 -3.73 9.37
C GLY A 55 26.78 -3.75 8.32
N ALA A 56 25.67 -3.05 8.54
CA ALA A 56 24.63 -2.89 7.53
C ALA A 56 25.07 -1.93 6.41
N LYS A 57 24.65 -2.18 5.18
CA LYS A 57 24.76 -1.17 4.13
C LYS A 57 23.78 -0.05 4.40
N VAL A 58 24.25 1.21 4.39
CA VAL A 58 23.40 2.38 4.63
C VAL A 58 23.22 3.17 3.34
N PHE A 59 21.96 3.41 2.97
CA PHE A 59 21.59 4.30 1.88
C PHE A 59 20.97 5.58 2.45
N ASN A 60 21.62 6.72 2.21
CA ASN A 60 21.22 8.01 2.76
C ASN A 60 20.35 8.80 1.80
N ILE A 61 19.15 9.21 2.23
CA ILE A 61 18.24 10.13 1.54
C ILE A 61 18.27 11.46 2.28
N LYS A 62 18.51 12.56 1.58
CA LYS A 62 18.46 13.93 2.13
C LYS A 62 17.74 14.85 1.16
N PRO A 63 16.80 15.70 1.61
CA PRO A 63 16.19 15.73 2.97
C PRO A 63 15.23 14.54 3.19
N ASN A 64 14.63 14.44 4.40
CA ASN A 64 13.58 13.48 4.70
C ASN A 64 12.44 13.57 3.67
N LYS A 65 12.08 12.43 3.07
CA LYS A 65 11.05 12.32 2.02
C LYS A 65 9.87 11.44 2.43
N GLY A 66 9.93 10.87 3.62
CA GLY A 66 8.89 10.04 4.21
C GLY A 66 8.98 8.55 3.89
N LEU A 67 8.27 7.75 4.69
CA LEU A 67 8.34 6.29 4.71
C LEU A 67 8.16 5.64 3.34
N ALA A 68 7.18 6.09 2.57
CA ALA A 68 6.91 5.50 1.26
C ALA A 68 8.06 5.72 0.26
N ASN A 69 8.73 6.86 0.35
CA ASN A 69 9.90 7.17 -0.46
C ASN A 69 11.12 6.35 -0.02
N ALA A 70 11.34 6.22 1.29
CA ALA A 70 12.38 5.35 1.85
C ALA A 70 12.17 3.90 1.41
N PHE A 71 10.96 3.38 1.49
CA PHE A 71 10.60 2.04 1.01
C PHE A 71 10.93 1.87 -0.49
N ARG A 72 10.49 2.81 -1.34
CA ARG A 72 10.77 2.77 -2.79
C ARG A 72 12.25 2.79 -3.10
N SER A 73 13.00 3.68 -2.44
CA SER A 73 14.46 3.78 -2.61
C SER A 73 15.15 2.51 -2.17
N GLY A 74 14.65 1.89 -1.09
CA GLY A 74 15.13 0.61 -0.59
C GLY A 74 14.93 -0.53 -1.58
N LEU A 75 13.75 -0.64 -2.19
CA LEU A 75 13.51 -1.64 -3.25
C LEU A 75 14.46 -1.45 -4.42
N GLN A 76 14.66 -0.21 -4.89
CA GLN A 76 15.57 0.07 -6.00
C GLN A 76 17.04 -0.27 -5.65
N GLU A 77 17.50 0.16 -4.46
CA GLU A 77 18.89 -0.14 -4.04
C GLU A 77 19.09 -1.62 -3.77
N ALA A 78 18.10 -2.33 -3.21
CA ALA A 78 18.17 -3.77 -3.05
C ALA A 78 18.28 -4.50 -4.40
N LEU A 79 17.55 -4.05 -5.43
CA LEU A 79 17.69 -4.58 -6.80
C LEU A 79 19.08 -4.30 -7.38
N ASN A 80 19.63 -3.10 -7.17
CA ASN A 80 20.97 -2.73 -7.60
C ASN A 80 22.06 -3.60 -6.95
N LEU A 81 21.81 -4.05 -5.71
CA LEU A 81 22.67 -4.96 -4.96
C LEU A 81 22.49 -6.44 -5.34
N GLY A 82 21.66 -6.72 -6.36
CA GLY A 82 21.44 -8.07 -6.88
C GLY A 82 20.50 -8.93 -6.05
N ALA A 83 19.54 -8.34 -5.33
CA ALA A 83 18.54 -9.10 -4.57
C ALA A 83 17.68 -10.01 -5.47
N ASP A 84 17.52 -11.27 -5.06
CA ASP A 84 16.50 -12.18 -5.60
C ASP A 84 15.21 -12.10 -4.79
N ILE A 85 15.33 -11.87 -3.47
CA ILE A 85 14.23 -11.67 -2.56
C ILE A 85 14.53 -10.45 -1.69
N ILE A 86 13.53 -9.60 -1.47
CA ILE A 86 13.62 -8.42 -0.63
C ILE A 86 12.61 -8.55 0.50
N VAL A 87 13.05 -8.46 1.74
CA VAL A 87 12.16 -8.38 2.91
C VAL A 87 12.21 -6.97 3.46
N ASN A 88 11.05 -6.34 3.61
CA ASN A 88 10.91 -5.07 4.32
C ASN A 88 10.50 -5.32 5.76
N THR A 89 11.19 -4.69 6.70
CA THR A 89 10.83 -4.67 8.12
C THR A 89 11.01 -3.26 8.70
N ASP A 90 10.33 -2.97 9.81
CA ASP A 90 10.41 -1.67 10.45
C ASP A 90 11.59 -1.60 11.45
N ALA A 91 12.12 -0.39 11.71
CA ALA A 91 13.28 -0.16 12.57
C ALA A 91 12.97 -0.18 14.08
N ASP A 92 11.72 -0.45 14.48
CA ASP A 92 11.24 -0.38 15.85
C ASP A 92 11.11 -1.72 16.56
N ASN A 93 11.61 -2.79 15.95
CA ASN A 93 11.57 -4.17 16.45
C ASN A 93 10.16 -4.70 16.76
N GLN A 94 9.12 -4.13 16.13
CA GLN A 94 7.75 -4.60 16.35
C GLN A 94 7.51 -6.02 15.82
N TYR A 95 8.18 -6.41 14.73
CA TYR A 95 8.02 -7.72 14.12
C TYR A 95 9.07 -8.71 14.62
N CYS A 96 8.66 -9.96 14.87
CA CYS A 96 9.58 -11.03 15.22
C CYS A 96 10.43 -11.40 13.99
N ALA A 97 11.72 -11.14 14.06
CA ALA A 97 12.65 -11.32 12.95
C ALA A 97 12.80 -12.79 12.51
N ASP A 98 12.60 -13.78 13.40
CA ASP A 98 12.60 -15.20 13.04
C ASP A 98 11.52 -15.54 12.00
N ASP A 99 10.44 -14.76 11.96
CA ASP A 99 9.35 -14.99 11.01
C ASP A 99 9.70 -14.54 9.57
N ILE A 100 10.90 -13.95 9.35
CA ILE A 100 11.45 -13.70 8.00
C ILE A 100 11.47 -14.99 7.19
N ALA A 101 11.84 -16.12 7.78
CA ALA A 101 11.83 -17.41 7.10
C ALA A 101 10.42 -17.80 6.59
N LYS A 102 9.36 -17.46 7.34
CA LYS A 102 7.97 -17.71 6.92
C LYS A 102 7.58 -16.83 5.72
N LEU A 103 8.09 -15.58 5.66
CA LEU A 103 7.83 -14.68 4.53
C LEU A 103 8.55 -15.12 3.26
N VAL A 104 9.77 -15.61 3.39
CA VAL A 104 10.63 -15.99 2.26
C VAL A 104 10.19 -17.31 1.63
N LYS A 105 9.76 -18.27 2.44
CA LYS A 105 9.40 -19.62 2.00
C LYS A 105 8.40 -19.68 0.83
N PRO A 106 7.26 -18.97 0.82
CA PRO A 106 6.32 -19.03 -0.31
C PRO A 106 6.91 -18.47 -1.62
N ILE A 107 7.87 -17.55 -1.54
CA ILE A 107 8.57 -17.01 -2.72
C ILE A 107 9.54 -18.04 -3.27
N LEU A 108 10.34 -18.69 -2.43
CA LEU A 108 11.24 -19.77 -2.81
C LEU A 108 10.49 -20.94 -3.47
N GLU A 109 9.31 -21.26 -2.95
CA GLU A 109 8.43 -22.29 -3.50
C GLU A 109 7.65 -21.83 -4.76
N LYS A 110 7.87 -20.59 -5.25
CA LYS A 110 7.16 -19.98 -6.40
C LYS A 110 5.63 -19.94 -6.25
N LYS A 111 5.14 -19.99 -5.01
CA LYS A 111 3.71 -19.92 -4.69
C LYS A 111 3.21 -18.48 -4.61
N ALA A 112 4.10 -17.52 -4.33
CA ALA A 112 3.79 -16.11 -4.19
C ALA A 112 4.88 -15.23 -4.78
N ASP A 113 4.49 -14.05 -5.24
CA ASP A 113 5.39 -12.96 -5.66
C ASP A 113 5.57 -11.93 -4.54
N ILE A 114 4.52 -11.77 -3.72
CA ILE A 114 4.50 -10.89 -2.54
C ILE A 114 3.93 -11.66 -1.37
N VAL A 115 4.62 -11.64 -0.24
CA VAL A 115 4.15 -12.25 1.01
C VAL A 115 4.01 -11.16 2.07
N ILE A 116 2.87 -11.17 2.77
CA ILE A 116 2.53 -10.19 3.81
C ILE A 116 2.46 -10.90 5.14
N GLY A 117 3.21 -10.40 6.12
CA GLY A 117 3.11 -10.84 7.49
C GLY A 117 1.80 -10.32 8.12
N ALA A 118 0.87 -11.21 8.40
CA ALA A 118 -0.40 -10.90 9.03
C ALA A 118 -0.27 -11.03 10.56
N ARG A 119 -0.45 -9.91 11.25
CA ARG A 119 -0.48 -9.88 12.73
C ARG A 119 -1.83 -10.39 13.22
N ASP A 120 -1.84 -11.14 14.30
CA ASP A 120 -3.09 -11.38 15.02
C ASP A 120 -3.53 -10.12 15.78
N ILE A 121 -4.34 -9.29 15.10
CA ILE A 121 -4.81 -7.99 15.60
C ILE A 121 -5.60 -8.15 16.92
N PHE A 122 -6.24 -9.30 17.15
CA PHE A 122 -7.01 -9.51 18.36
C PHE A 122 -6.15 -9.85 19.56
N SER A 123 -4.99 -10.49 19.35
CA SER A 123 -4.04 -10.81 20.42
C SER A 123 -3.25 -9.58 20.89
N ILE A 124 -3.18 -8.51 20.10
CA ILE A 124 -2.45 -7.28 20.47
C ILE A 124 -3.21 -6.55 21.58
N ARG A 125 -2.70 -6.63 22.81
CA ARG A 125 -3.31 -6.04 24.03
C ARG A 125 -3.38 -4.52 23.99
N GLU A 126 -2.47 -3.86 23.29
CA GLU A 126 -2.31 -2.40 23.23
C GLU A 126 -3.29 -1.70 22.27
N PHE A 127 -4.03 -2.46 21.44
CA PHE A 127 -5.00 -1.89 20.52
C PHE A 127 -6.37 -1.74 21.20
N SER A 128 -6.90 -0.50 21.21
CA SER A 128 -8.26 -0.25 21.65
C SER A 128 -9.26 -1.03 20.78
N PRO A 129 -10.43 -1.44 21.32
CA PRO A 129 -11.46 -2.15 20.55
C PRO A 129 -11.89 -1.41 19.27
N THR A 130 -12.00 -0.10 19.34
CA THR A 130 -12.31 0.77 18.20
C THR A 130 -11.24 0.70 17.12
N LYS A 131 -9.94 0.74 17.49
CA LYS A 131 -8.82 0.61 16.56
C LYS A 131 -8.83 -0.75 15.84
N LYS A 132 -9.14 -1.84 16.56
CA LYS A 132 -9.27 -3.20 16.00
C LYS A 132 -10.39 -3.28 14.93
N ILE A 133 -11.57 -2.70 15.24
CA ILE A 133 -12.72 -2.69 14.31
C ILE A 133 -12.39 -1.89 13.05
N PHE A 134 -11.82 -0.69 13.19
CA PHE A 134 -11.49 0.15 12.03
C PHE A 134 -10.37 -0.43 11.17
N GLN A 135 -9.38 -1.09 11.77
CA GLN A 135 -8.33 -1.78 11.01
C GLN A 135 -8.89 -2.96 10.21
N LYS A 136 -9.83 -3.72 10.82
CA LYS A 136 -10.52 -4.83 10.12
C LYS A 136 -11.43 -4.31 9.00
N LEU A 137 -12.15 -3.21 9.24
CA LEU A 137 -12.98 -2.56 8.21
C LEU A 137 -12.10 -2.03 7.06
N GLY A 138 -10.98 -1.38 7.35
CA GLY A 138 -10.01 -0.93 6.35
C GLY A 138 -9.46 -2.09 5.53
N SER A 139 -9.06 -3.19 6.17
CA SER A 139 -8.60 -4.41 5.48
C SER A 139 -9.72 -5.06 4.65
N PHE A 140 -10.96 -5.02 5.11
CA PHE A 140 -12.12 -5.52 4.35
C PHE A 140 -12.38 -4.70 3.09
N VAL A 141 -12.40 -3.36 3.22
CA VAL A 141 -12.55 -2.46 2.06
C VAL A 141 -11.43 -2.66 1.06
N LEU A 142 -10.18 -2.80 1.53
CA LEU A 142 -9.03 -3.07 0.67
C LEU A 142 -9.12 -4.44 -0.01
N ARG A 143 -9.58 -5.48 0.66
CA ARG A 143 -9.83 -6.79 0.03
C ARG A 143 -10.85 -6.68 -1.10
N LEU A 144 -11.93 -5.92 -0.88
CA LEU A 144 -12.94 -5.67 -1.91
C LEU A 144 -12.36 -4.91 -3.11
N LEU A 145 -11.46 -3.94 -2.87
CA LEU A 145 -10.85 -3.12 -3.91
C LEU A 145 -9.71 -3.83 -4.64
N SER A 146 -8.86 -4.55 -3.90
CA SER A 146 -7.69 -5.23 -4.45
C SER A 146 -8.00 -6.64 -4.96
N SER A 147 -9.17 -7.20 -4.66
CA SER A 147 -9.55 -8.59 -4.96
C SER A 147 -8.50 -9.61 -4.42
N THR A 148 -7.79 -9.26 -3.34
CA THR A 148 -6.79 -10.09 -2.68
C THR A 148 -7.30 -10.57 -1.32
N GLN A 149 -6.92 -11.79 -0.92
CA GLN A 149 -7.30 -12.36 0.39
C GLN A 149 -6.30 -11.95 1.50
N VAL A 150 -5.93 -10.67 1.54
CA VAL A 150 -4.96 -10.17 2.53
C VAL A 150 -5.66 -9.90 3.86
N GLU A 151 -5.10 -10.45 4.94
CA GLU A 151 -5.67 -10.32 6.30
C GLU A 151 -5.24 -9.03 7.00
N ASP A 152 -3.98 -8.60 6.83
CA ASP A 152 -3.41 -7.39 7.44
C ASP A 152 -2.77 -6.49 6.38
N ALA A 153 -3.61 -5.76 5.64
CA ALA A 153 -3.17 -4.87 4.58
C ALA A 153 -2.25 -3.70 5.04
N PRO A 154 -2.37 -3.14 6.25
CA PRO A 154 -1.44 -2.12 6.75
C PRO A 154 -0.07 -2.65 7.16
N SER A 155 0.14 -3.96 7.29
CA SER A 155 1.43 -4.52 7.72
C SER A 155 2.58 -4.08 6.79
N GLY A 156 3.66 -3.58 7.40
CA GLY A 156 4.91 -3.23 6.71
C GLY A 156 5.87 -4.41 6.54
N PHE A 157 5.64 -5.52 7.26
CA PHE A 157 6.48 -6.70 7.20
C PHE A 157 6.12 -7.56 5.99
N ARG A 158 6.89 -7.42 4.93
CA ARG A 158 6.59 -8.00 3.62
C ARG A 158 7.82 -8.55 2.94
N ALA A 159 7.65 -9.62 2.18
CA ALA A 159 8.64 -10.12 1.26
C ALA A 159 8.18 -9.90 -0.20
N PHE A 160 9.14 -9.61 -1.06
CA PHE A 160 8.95 -9.39 -2.49
C PHE A 160 9.94 -10.26 -3.27
N SER A 161 9.47 -10.95 -4.30
CA SER A 161 10.34 -11.52 -5.31
C SER A 161 11.01 -10.41 -6.13
N LYS A 162 12.13 -10.69 -6.78
CA LYS A 162 12.80 -9.76 -7.70
C LYS A 162 11.83 -9.22 -8.74
N ASP A 163 11.02 -10.08 -9.36
CA ASP A 163 10.04 -9.70 -10.37
C ASP A 163 8.96 -8.76 -9.80
N ALA A 164 8.47 -9.04 -8.59
CA ALA A 164 7.53 -8.15 -7.92
C ALA A 164 8.16 -6.79 -7.59
N ALA A 165 9.39 -6.76 -7.08
CA ALA A 165 10.10 -5.52 -6.76
C ALA A 165 10.36 -4.63 -7.98
N ILE A 166 10.64 -5.22 -9.14
CA ILE A 166 10.79 -4.50 -10.40
C ILE A 166 9.46 -3.89 -10.84
N LYS A 167 8.38 -4.67 -10.76
CA LYS A 167 7.05 -4.26 -11.23
C LYS A 167 6.35 -3.26 -10.32
N ILE A 168 6.62 -3.30 -9.01
CA ILE A 168 5.98 -2.38 -8.05
C ILE A 168 6.61 -0.98 -8.14
N ASN A 169 5.73 0.02 -8.30
CA ASN A 169 6.11 1.43 -8.32
C ASN A 169 5.25 2.21 -7.33
N VAL A 170 5.85 2.71 -6.25
CA VAL A 170 5.15 3.50 -5.23
C VAL A 170 5.20 4.98 -5.59
N PHE A 171 4.04 5.61 -5.75
CA PHE A 171 3.89 7.02 -6.07
C PHE A 171 3.34 7.85 -4.91
N ASP A 172 2.65 7.21 -3.96
CA ASP A 172 2.14 7.91 -2.79
C ASP A 172 3.29 8.25 -1.83
N ASN A 173 3.20 9.43 -1.21
CA ASN A 173 4.18 9.88 -0.22
C ASN A 173 3.83 9.42 1.20
N TYR A 174 2.59 9.00 1.44
CA TYR A 174 2.11 8.68 2.79
C TYR A 174 2.28 7.20 3.15
N THR A 175 1.81 6.28 2.27
CA THR A 175 1.88 4.85 2.56
C THR A 175 2.09 4.01 1.29
N TYR A 176 3.03 3.08 1.38
CA TYR A 176 3.29 2.10 0.31
C TYR A 176 2.41 0.85 0.44
N THR A 177 1.88 0.58 1.65
CA THR A 177 1.27 -0.72 1.96
C THR A 177 0.00 -1.00 1.18
N MET A 178 -0.86 0.01 1.01
CA MET A 178 -2.09 -0.12 0.23
C MET A 178 -1.81 -0.10 -1.26
N GLU A 179 -0.91 0.77 -1.70
CA GLU A 179 -0.58 0.93 -3.10
C GLU A 179 0.06 -0.33 -3.70
N THR A 180 0.98 -0.96 -2.98
CA THR A 180 1.61 -2.22 -3.42
C THR A 180 0.60 -3.34 -3.63
N LEU A 181 -0.46 -3.42 -2.80
CA LEU A 181 -1.53 -4.42 -2.96
C LEU A 181 -2.39 -4.18 -4.21
N LEU A 182 -2.77 -2.93 -4.43
CA LEU A 182 -3.57 -2.56 -5.61
C LEU A 182 -2.80 -2.80 -6.90
N GLN A 183 -1.51 -2.45 -6.91
CA GLN A 183 -0.63 -2.71 -8.04
C GLN A 183 -0.39 -4.20 -8.26
N ALA A 184 -0.19 -4.98 -7.19
CA ALA A 184 0.01 -6.42 -7.28
C ALA A 184 -1.14 -7.08 -8.04
N ASN A 185 -2.39 -6.78 -7.67
CA ASN A 185 -3.56 -7.29 -8.37
C ASN A 185 -3.63 -6.81 -9.83
N ALA A 186 -3.39 -5.52 -10.08
CA ALA A 186 -3.42 -4.95 -11.43
C ALA A 186 -2.36 -5.56 -12.37
N LYS A 187 -1.24 -6.04 -11.81
CA LYS A 187 -0.10 -6.63 -12.54
C LYS A 187 -0.08 -8.16 -12.49
N GLY A 188 -1.14 -8.78 -11.96
CA GLY A 188 -1.27 -10.25 -11.89
C GLY A 188 -0.27 -10.93 -10.96
N LEU A 189 0.28 -10.20 -9.98
CA LEU A 189 1.21 -10.75 -8.99
C LEU A 189 0.43 -11.54 -7.92
N LYS A 190 0.95 -12.70 -7.55
CA LYS A 190 0.36 -13.56 -6.51
C LYS A 190 0.72 -13.02 -5.13
N VAL A 191 -0.30 -12.66 -4.35
CA VAL A 191 -0.13 -12.16 -2.97
C VAL A 191 -0.66 -13.19 -1.99
N VAL A 192 0.14 -13.51 -0.97
CA VAL A 192 -0.21 -14.45 0.11
C VAL A 192 0.03 -13.78 1.46
N SER A 193 -0.82 -14.06 2.44
CA SER A 193 -0.62 -13.68 3.83
C SER A 193 -0.12 -14.87 4.64
N VAL A 194 0.84 -14.62 5.55
CA VAL A 194 1.33 -15.61 6.51
C VAL A 194 1.23 -15.06 7.93
N PRO A 195 0.80 -15.85 8.92
CA PRO A 195 0.71 -15.40 10.30
C PRO A 195 2.11 -15.15 10.87
N ILE A 196 2.27 -14.00 11.52
CA ILE A 196 3.52 -13.58 12.16
C ILE A 196 3.31 -13.24 13.63
N ARG A 197 4.40 -13.33 14.38
CA ARG A 197 4.48 -12.89 15.78
C ARG A 197 4.86 -11.41 15.82
N VAL A 198 4.40 -10.75 16.87
CA VAL A 198 4.78 -9.37 17.21
C VAL A 198 5.51 -9.37 18.54
N ASN A 199 6.55 -8.55 18.63
CA ASN A 199 7.27 -8.29 19.86
C ASN A 199 6.54 -7.24 20.70
N GLU A 200 6.90 -7.11 21.96
CA GLU A 200 6.46 -5.98 22.80
C GLU A 200 6.93 -4.65 22.22
N GLN A 201 6.08 -3.64 22.30
CA GLN A 201 6.42 -2.33 21.78
C GLN A 201 7.51 -1.67 22.63
N LEU A 202 8.66 -1.38 22.03
CA LEU A 202 9.75 -0.66 22.69
C LEU A 202 9.50 0.86 22.81
N ARG A 203 8.51 1.38 22.07
CA ARG A 203 8.14 2.80 22.07
C ARG A 203 6.69 3.03 21.64
N GLU A 204 6.15 4.19 21.99
CA GLU A 204 4.84 4.64 21.49
C GLU A 204 4.88 4.91 19.97
N SER A 205 3.77 4.65 19.30
CA SER A 205 3.64 4.87 17.85
C SER A 205 3.75 6.36 17.50
N LYS A 206 4.73 6.72 16.67
CA LYS A 206 4.91 8.09 16.14
C LYS A 206 3.83 8.49 15.12
N LEU A 207 3.15 7.51 14.53
CA LEU A 207 2.25 7.72 13.39
C LEU A 207 0.82 8.12 13.79
N VAL A 208 0.40 7.85 15.03
CA VAL A 208 -1.01 8.02 15.44
C VAL A 208 -1.10 8.73 16.77
N LYS A 209 -1.32 10.03 16.75
CA LYS A 209 -1.61 10.83 17.95
C LYS A 209 -3.10 10.84 18.32
N ASN A 210 -4.01 10.71 17.34
CA ASN A 210 -5.46 10.72 17.52
C ASN A 210 -6.15 9.68 16.62
N ILE A 211 -7.08 8.90 17.19
CA ILE A 211 -7.87 7.89 16.46
C ILE A 211 -8.66 8.54 15.32
N PHE A 212 -9.27 9.69 15.54
CA PHE A 212 -10.04 10.40 14.50
C PHE A 212 -9.17 10.86 13.32
N ASP A 213 -7.97 11.37 13.60
CA ASP A 213 -7.00 11.76 12.55
C ASP A 213 -6.54 10.56 11.73
N TYR A 214 -6.30 9.42 12.39
CA TYR A 214 -5.97 8.15 11.72
C TYR A 214 -7.11 7.68 10.80
N ILE A 215 -8.36 7.67 11.28
CA ILE A 215 -9.52 7.26 10.51
C ILE A 215 -9.69 8.17 9.29
N PHE A 216 -9.61 9.49 9.49
CA PHE A 216 -9.77 10.46 8.41
C PHE A 216 -8.68 10.34 7.35
N LYS A 217 -7.41 10.20 7.76
CA LYS A 217 -6.29 9.99 6.84
C LYS A 217 -6.40 8.67 6.09
N SER A 218 -6.78 7.59 6.79
CA SER A 218 -6.97 6.27 6.16
C SER A 218 -8.12 6.28 5.17
N MET A 219 -9.24 6.92 5.50
CA MET A 219 -10.39 7.07 4.60
C MET A 219 -10.03 7.91 3.38
N LYS A 220 -9.38 9.05 3.58
CA LYS A 220 -8.88 9.92 2.48
C LYS A 220 -7.96 9.13 1.54
N THR A 221 -7.02 8.37 2.09
CA THR A 221 -6.10 7.54 1.29
C THR A 221 -6.85 6.45 0.54
N THR A 222 -7.80 5.76 1.19
CA THR A 222 -8.60 4.71 0.55
C THR A 222 -9.44 5.26 -0.61
N ILE A 223 -10.14 6.40 -0.40
CA ILE A 223 -10.92 7.06 -1.46
C ILE A 223 -10.01 7.49 -2.61
N ARG A 224 -8.88 8.14 -2.30
CA ARG A 224 -7.90 8.55 -3.31
C ARG A 224 -7.42 7.35 -4.13
N MET A 225 -7.06 6.24 -3.47
CA MET A 225 -6.62 5.02 -4.15
C MET A 225 -7.73 4.43 -5.03
N PHE A 226 -8.99 4.46 -4.58
CA PHE A 226 -10.11 4.00 -5.38
C PHE A 226 -10.31 4.85 -6.63
N ILE A 227 -10.24 6.19 -6.51
CA ILE A 227 -10.32 7.12 -7.65
C ILE A 227 -9.16 6.88 -8.64
N VAL A 228 -7.94 6.65 -8.13
CA VAL A 228 -6.74 6.48 -8.95
C VAL A 228 -6.72 5.13 -9.68
N TYR A 229 -7.15 4.03 -9.02
CA TYR A 229 -7.01 2.67 -9.57
C TYR A 229 -8.27 2.12 -10.25
N ARG A 230 -9.47 2.63 -9.89
CA ARG A 230 -10.76 2.22 -10.46
C ARG A 230 -11.69 3.41 -10.68
N PRO A 231 -11.26 4.45 -11.41
CA PRO A 231 -12.03 5.71 -11.55
C PRO A 231 -13.41 5.45 -12.17
N PHE A 232 -13.47 4.65 -13.23
CA PHE A 232 -14.73 4.34 -13.89
C PHE A 232 -15.78 3.79 -12.93
N ARG A 233 -15.44 2.77 -12.12
CA ARG A 233 -16.38 2.19 -11.15
C ARG A 233 -16.81 3.18 -10.09
N PHE A 234 -15.90 4.04 -9.63
CA PHE A 234 -16.21 5.04 -8.62
C PHE A 234 -17.23 6.05 -9.14
N PHE A 235 -16.94 6.70 -10.25
CA PHE A 235 -17.79 7.76 -10.78
C PHE A 235 -19.08 7.24 -11.40
N ILE A 236 -19.09 6.07 -12.06
CA ILE A 236 -20.32 5.49 -12.62
C ILE A 236 -21.29 5.06 -11.51
N THR A 237 -20.79 4.62 -10.33
CA THR A 237 -21.67 4.33 -9.19
C THR A 237 -22.35 5.59 -8.68
N ILE A 238 -21.64 6.71 -8.58
CA ILE A 238 -22.21 8.00 -8.19
C ILE A 238 -23.23 8.47 -9.24
N ALA A 239 -22.87 8.37 -10.53
CA ALA A 239 -23.76 8.70 -11.64
C ALA A 239 -25.06 7.89 -11.57
N GLY A 240 -24.97 6.58 -11.33
CA GLY A 240 -26.12 5.69 -11.18
C GLY A 240 -27.02 6.07 -10.00
N MET A 241 -26.43 6.42 -8.84
CA MET A 241 -27.19 6.87 -7.68
C MET A 241 -27.93 8.18 -7.97
N LEU A 242 -27.28 9.16 -8.61
CA LEU A 242 -27.88 10.43 -8.98
C LEU A 242 -29.01 10.24 -9.99
N ALA A 243 -28.76 9.43 -11.03
CA ALA A 243 -29.77 9.09 -12.04
C ALA A 243 -30.98 8.37 -11.42
N PHE A 244 -30.74 7.38 -10.56
CA PHE A 244 -31.78 6.63 -9.87
C PHE A 244 -32.65 7.55 -9.01
N LEU A 245 -32.03 8.44 -8.23
CA LEU A 245 -32.77 9.42 -7.42
C LEU A 245 -33.56 10.39 -8.30
N GLY A 246 -32.95 10.86 -9.41
CA GLY A 246 -33.62 11.73 -10.39
C GLY A 246 -34.86 11.06 -11.01
N VAL A 247 -34.74 9.78 -11.39
CA VAL A 247 -35.86 9.00 -11.96
C VAL A 247 -36.97 8.81 -10.96
N ILE A 248 -36.70 8.52 -9.68
CA ILE A 248 -37.71 8.39 -8.64
C ILE A 248 -38.51 9.69 -8.50
N ILE A 249 -37.83 10.83 -8.44
CA ILE A 249 -38.50 12.15 -8.30
C ILE A 249 -39.26 12.48 -9.59
N ALA A 250 -38.75 12.13 -10.76
CA ALA A 250 -39.45 12.31 -12.04
C ALA A 250 -40.75 11.48 -12.11
N LEU A 251 -40.70 10.21 -11.69
CA LEU A 251 -41.88 9.34 -11.64
C LEU A 251 -42.92 9.87 -10.63
N ARG A 252 -42.47 10.37 -9.47
CA ARG A 252 -43.35 11.04 -8.52
C ARG A 252 -44.01 12.27 -9.14
N PHE A 253 -43.27 13.13 -9.83
CA PHE A 253 -43.82 14.30 -10.52
C PHE A 253 -44.85 13.89 -11.58
N LEU A 254 -44.52 12.86 -12.40
CA LEU A 254 -45.42 12.35 -13.42
C LEU A 254 -46.74 11.82 -12.85
N TYR A 255 -46.69 11.13 -11.71
CA TYR A 255 -47.90 10.68 -10.99
C TYR A 255 -48.81 11.85 -10.59
N TYR A 256 -48.25 12.90 -9.97
CA TYR A 256 -49.04 14.08 -9.59
C TYR A 256 -49.49 14.90 -10.81
N PHE A 257 -48.79 14.89 -11.90
CA PHE A 257 -49.15 15.55 -13.14
C PHE A 257 -50.36 14.86 -13.81
N ILE A 258 -50.41 13.54 -13.79
CA ILE A 258 -51.50 12.76 -14.45
C ILE A 258 -52.74 12.66 -13.55
N PHE A 259 -52.57 12.44 -12.26
CA PHE A 259 -53.67 12.12 -11.33
C PHE A 259 -54.04 13.25 -10.37
N GLY A 260 -53.31 14.34 -10.34
CA GLY A 260 -53.50 15.49 -9.49
C GLY A 260 -53.45 16.79 -10.26
N ASN A 261 -53.86 17.91 -9.61
CA ASN A 261 -53.59 19.23 -10.18
C ASN A 261 -52.09 19.47 -10.15
N GLY A 262 -51.41 19.39 -11.32
CA GLY A 262 -49.97 19.53 -11.48
C GLY A 262 -49.41 20.92 -11.09
N ASN A 263 -50.23 21.83 -10.65
CA ASN A 263 -49.85 23.16 -10.18
C ASN A 263 -49.09 23.06 -8.84
N GLY A 264 -47.80 23.44 -8.80
CA GLY A 264 -47.01 23.54 -7.56
C GLY A 264 -45.80 22.62 -7.46
N HIS A 265 -45.54 21.73 -8.44
CA HIS A 265 -44.47 20.77 -8.33
C HIS A 265 -43.24 21.10 -9.26
N ILE A 266 -43.15 22.34 -9.77
CA ILE A 266 -42.08 22.81 -10.67
C ILE A 266 -40.73 22.68 -10.01
N GLN A 267 -40.61 22.87 -8.70
CA GLN A 267 -39.35 22.68 -7.94
C GLN A 267 -38.83 21.26 -8.04
N SER A 268 -39.70 20.24 -8.06
CA SER A 268 -39.32 18.85 -8.25
C SER A 268 -38.70 18.60 -9.64
N LEU A 269 -39.27 19.25 -10.68
CA LEU A 269 -38.77 19.14 -12.05
C LEU A 269 -37.37 19.76 -12.20
N ILE A 270 -37.15 20.92 -11.55
CA ILE A 270 -35.83 21.56 -11.50
C ILE A 270 -34.82 20.64 -10.81
N LEU A 271 -35.18 20.03 -9.70
CA LEU A 271 -34.34 19.08 -8.98
C LEU A 271 -34.00 17.85 -9.85
N VAL A 272 -34.98 17.31 -10.59
CA VAL A 272 -34.77 16.21 -11.54
C VAL A 272 -33.75 16.63 -12.61
N ALA A 273 -33.88 17.81 -13.19
CA ALA A 273 -32.98 18.30 -14.20
C ALA A 273 -31.53 18.40 -13.67
N ILE A 274 -31.36 18.96 -12.45
CA ILE A 274 -30.05 19.06 -11.79
C ILE A 274 -29.46 17.68 -11.56
N LEU A 275 -30.22 16.72 -11.05
CA LEU A 275 -29.74 15.36 -10.77
C LEU A 275 -29.33 14.62 -12.03
N LEU A 276 -30.12 14.70 -13.10
CA LEU A 276 -29.82 14.03 -14.37
C LEU A 276 -28.62 14.65 -15.07
N ILE A 277 -28.52 15.98 -15.09
CA ILE A 277 -27.33 16.69 -15.65
C ILE A 277 -26.09 16.30 -14.86
N SER A 278 -26.18 16.29 -13.51
CA SER A 278 -25.06 15.86 -12.67
C SER A 278 -24.68 14.40 -12.91
N ALA A 279 -25.64 13.49 -13.15
CA ALA A 279 -25.39 12.11 -13.50
C ALA A 279 -24.61 11.97 -14.83
N VAL A 280 -25.03 12.74 -15.85
CA VAL A 280 -24.32 12.80 -17.14
C VAL A 280 -22.88 13.32 -16.95
N GLN A 281 -22.68 14.39 -16.18
CA GLN A 281 -21.37 14.93 -15.90
C GLN A 281 -20.47 13.90 -15.20
N MET A 282 -20.99 13.17 -14.20
CA MET A 282 -20.27 12.10 -13.52
C MET A 282 -19.90 10.94 -14.46
N THR A 283 -20.77 10.62 -15.43
CA THR A 283 -20.48 9.61 -16.46
C THR A 283 -19.32 10.05 -17.37
N ILE A 284 -19.31 11.31 -17.78
CA ILE A 284 -18.20 11.88 -18.58
C ILE A 284 -16.89 11.81 -17.77
N ILE A 285 -16.92 12.21 -16.49
CA ILE A 285 -15.76 12.13 -15.60
C ILE A 285 -15.30 10.67 -15.44
N ALA A 286 -16.21 9.69 -15.37
CA ALA A 286 -15.87 8.28 -15.31
C ALA A 286 -15.06 7.82 -16.52
N ILE A 287 -15.46 8.23 -17.74
CA ILE A 287 -14.78 7.90 -18.99
C ILE A 287 -13.39 8.57 -19.05
N ILE A 288 -13.30 9.85 -18.72
CA ILE A 288 -12.01 10.57 -18.68
C ILE A 288 -11.07 9.93 -17.67
N GLY A 289 -11.57 9.59 -16.48
CA GLY A 289 -10.80 8.93 -15.45
C GLY A 289 -10.26 7.56 -15.89
N ASP A 290 -11.04 6.79 -16.65
CA ASP A 290 -10.62 5.50 -17.20
C ASP A 290 -9.47 5.66 -18.22
N LEU A 291 -9.58 6.64 -19.13
CA LEU A 291 -8.52 6.97 -20.07
C LEU A 291 -7.22 7.40 -19.37
N LEU A 292 -7.31 8.20 -18.31
CA LEU A 292 -6.15 8.57 -17.50
C LEU A 292 -5.54 7.35 -16.78
N SER A 293 -6.36 6.41 -16.33
CA SER A 293 -5.91 5.15 -15.72
C SER A 293 -5.14 4.27 -16.72
N ILE A 294 -5.57 4.23 -17.98
CA ILE A 294 -4.86 3.52 -19.05
C ILE A 294 -3.51 4.16 -19.32
N ASN A 295 -3.43 5.48 -19.45
CA ASN A 295 -2.17 6.20 -19.65
C ASN A 295 -1.19 5.93 -18.50
N ARG A 296 -1.66 5.91 -17.26
CA ARG A 296 -0.84 5.55 -16.12
C ARG A 296 -0.28 4.14 -16.22
N LYS A 297 -1.07 3.13 -16.61
CA LYS A 297 -0.60 1.75 -16.80
C LYS A 297 0.51 1.67 -17.84
N ILE A 298 0.38 2.41 -18.95
CA ILE A 298 1.42 2.48 -19.99
C ILE A 298 2.71 3.07 -19.41
N MET A 299 2.63 4.16 -18.64
CA MET A 299 3.80 4.77 -18.01
C MET A 299 4.46 3.83 -16.98
N GLU A 300 3.68 3.06 -16.21
CA GLU A 300 4.20 2.05 -15.30
C GLU A 300 4.90 0.90 -16.04
N ASP A 301 4.41 0.48 -17.20
CA ASP A 301 5.07 -0.54 -18.05
C ASP A 301 6.40 -0.01 -18.59
N VAL A 302 6.43 1.22 -19.08
CA VAL A 302 7.67 1.86 -19.54
C VAL A 302 8.69 1.94 -18.39
N GLN A 303 8.30 2.33 -17.19
CA GLN A 303 9.19 2.36 -16.03
C GLN A 303 9.73 0.97 -15.69
N THR A 304 8.90 -0.06 -15.77
CA THR A 304 9.30 -1.46 -15.52
C THR A 304 10.35 -1.90 -16.53
N ARG A 305 10.18 -1.56 -17.81
CA ARG A 305 11.15 -1.86 -18.88
C ARG A 305 12.47 -1.12 -18.69
N LEU A 306 12.42 0.15 -18.29
CA LEU A 306 13.62 0.94 -17.98
C LEU A 306 14.40 0.36 -16.81
N LYS A 307 13.73 -0.01 -15.71
CA LYS A 307 14.38 -0.69 -14.59
C LYS A 307 15.07 -2.00 -15.00
N ASN A 308 14.40 -2.82 -15.82
CA ASN A 308 15.01 -4.06 -16.32
C ASN A 308 16.26 -3.76 -17.16
N PHE A 309 16.21 -2.73 -18.00
CA PHE A 309 17.36 -2.34 -18.82
C PHE A 309 18.52 -1.83 -17.99
N GLU A 310 18.27 -0.99 -16.99
CA GLU A 310 19.28 -0.50 -16.05
C GLU A 310 19.93 -1.63 -15.27
N LEU A 311 19.14 -2.59 -14.75
CA LEU A 311 19.66 -3.75 -14.04
C LEU A 311 20.50 -4.67 -14.93
N SER A 312 20.11 -4.86 -16.21
CA SER A 312 20.90 -5.67 -17.15
C SER A 312 22.25 -5.01 -17.47
N ASN A 313 22.28 -3.67 -17.60
CA ASN A 313 23.51 -2.94 -17.88
C ASN A 313 24.48 -2.91 -16.67
N ASN A 314 23.97 -2.93 -15.45
CA ASN A 314 24.79 -3.00 -14.25
C ASN A 314 25.45 -4.38 -14.08
N CYS A 315 24.78 -5.48 -14.45
CA CYS A 315 25.35 -6.83 -14.44
C CYS A 315 26.49 -7.03 -15.46
N HIS A 316 26.67 -6.15 -16.44
CA HIS A 316 27.77 -6.22 -17.43
C HIS A 316 28.98 -5.35 -17.06
N LYS A 317 28.91 -4.62 -15.94
CA LYS A 317 30.01 -3.73 -15.48
C LYS A 317 30.87 -4.33 -14.37
N ASP A 318 30.43 -5.44 -13.79
CA ASP A 318 31.20 -6.27 -12.82
C ASP A 318 31.73 -7.54 -13.50
#